data_91fc436c9b21fe34ee747f2c3fde2bc1
#
_entry.id   91fc436c9b21fe34ee747f2c3fde2bc1
#
_cell.length_a   1.000
_cell.length_b   1.000
_cell.length_c   1.000
_cell.angle_alpha   90.00
_cell.angle_beta   90.00
_cell.angle_gamma   90.00
#
_symmetry.space_group_name_H-M   'P 1'
#
loop_
_entity.id
_entity.type
_entity.pdbx_description
1 polymer ?
#
loop_
_entity_poly.entity_id
_entity_poly.type
_entity_poly.pdbx_seq_one_letter_code
_entity_poly.pdbx_strand_id
1 'polypeptide(L)'
;MSKWNRKIWAAILVVGMTASLTACGGSKGENSNASAAGTQNETATVQDESTDSNTDSTGSTTSLVQDNRVLQIPDDNYRTYYELFVYSFYDSDGDGIGDLQGVLEKLDYLNDGDDTTDMDLGINGIWLMPVMPSVTYHKYDTTDYENIDPQYGTLETFQELLTACHDRGIRVILDLAMNHSSSSHPWFQQAAEYLKSLPEGAEPDSSECPYVDYYHFSREYQGGYAQLDGTAWYYEARFWDGMPDLNLENEAVRREFEQIADFWLDM
;
A
#
# COMPACT_ATOMS: atom_id res chain seq x y z
N MET A 1 31.70 10.35 -5.62
CA MET A 1 30.61 10.54 -4.65
C MET A 1 29.38 9.98 -5.32
N SER A 2 28.89 8.87 -4.80
CA SER A 2 27.95 7.99 -5.49
C SER A 2 26.56 8.59 -5.57
N LYS A 3 25.81 8.22 -6.62
CA LYS A 3 24.42 8.61 -6.91
C LYS A 3 23.42 8.25 -5.80
N TRP A 4 23.87 7.63 -4.74
CA TRP A 4 23.09 7.10 -3.61
C TRP A 4 22.50 8.17 -2.69
N ASN A 5 23.03 9.38 -2.67
CA ASN A 5 22.60 10.43 -1.72
C ASN A 5 21.39 11.26 -2.17
N ARG A 6 20.75 10.93 -3.29
CA ARG A 6 19.52 11.65 -3.76
C ARG A 6 18.21 10.84 -3.69
N LYS A 7 18.29 9.54 -3.41
CA LYS A 7 17.14 8.62 -3.43
C LYS A 7 16.55 8.26 -2.05
N ILE A 8 16.97 8.87 -0.95
CA ILE A 8 16.67 8.40 0.43
C ILE A 8 15.32 8.88 0.99
N TRP A 9 14.44 9.48 0.21
CA TRP A 9 13.16 9.98 0.74
C TRP A 9 11.90 9.47 0.02
N ALA A 10 11.91 8.24 -0.42
CA ALA A 10 10.68 7.50 -0.61
C ALA A 10 10.48 6.63 0.64
N ALA A 11 9.53 6.98 1.48
CA ALA A 11 9.21 6.18 2.66
C ALA A 11 8.50 4.90 2.20
N ILE A 12 9.20 3.76 2.20
CA ILE A 12 8.57 2.45 2.09
C ILE A 12 7.95 2.17 3.46
N LEU A 13 6.63 2.29 3.58
CA LEU A 13 5.92 1.92 4.79
C LEU A 13 5.67 0.42 4.78
N VAL A 14 6.48 -0.33 5.53
CA VAL A 14 6.21 -1.76 5.80
C VAL A 14 5.15 -1.82 6.90
N VAL A 15 3.90 -2.07 6.56
CA VAL A 15 2.84 -2.32 7.54
C VAL A 15 2.90 -3.78 7.96
N GLY A 16 3.63 -4.05 9.04
CA GLY A 16 3.52 -5.31 9.77
C GLY A 16 2.30 -5.28 10.70
N MET A 17 1.15 -5.79 10.28
CA MET A 17 0.01 -6.00 11.17
C MET A 17 0.24 -7.24 12.03
N THR A 18 0.66 -7.06 13.27
CA THR A 18 0.55 -8.10 14.30
C THR A 18 -0.89 -8.10 14.83
N ALA A 19 -1.71 -9.01 14.33
CA ALA A 19 -3.05 -9.23 14.87
C ALA A 19 -2.96 -10.03 16.17
N SER A 20 -3.15 -9.36 17.31
CA SER A 20 -3.39 -10.03 18.59
C SER A 20 -4.88 -10.41 18.67
N LEU A 21 -5.19 -11.67 18.45
CA LEU A 21 -6.51 -12.25 18.71
C LEU A 21 -6.67 -12.50 20.22
N THR A 22 -7.39 -11.62 20.89
CA THR A 22 -7.93 -11.92 22.23
C THR A 22 -9.38 -12.35 22.07
N ALA A 23 -9.63 -13.63 22.26
CA ALA A 23 -10.96 -14.18 22.33
C ALA A 23 -11.60 -13.80 23.69
N CYS A 24 -12.76 -13.16 23.69
CA CYS A 24 -13.67 -13.10 24.85
C CYS A 24 -15.05 -13.54 24.42
N GLY A 25 -15.50 -14.61 25.09
CA GLY A 25 -16.80 -15.22 24.94
C GLY A 25 -17.95 -14.33 25.46
N GLY A 26 -19.13 -14.67 24.97
CA GLY A 26 -20.33 -13.90 25.12
C GLY A 26 -21.02 -13.93 26.47
N SER A 27 -21.92 -12.99 26.66
CA SER A 27 -23.23 -13.25 27.28
C SER A 27 -24.24 -12.15 26.95
N LYS A 28 -25.51 -12.60 26.83
CA LYS A 28 -26.74 -11.86 26.51
C LYS A 28 -27.17 -10.94 27.65
N GLY A 29 -27.92 -9.89 27.34
CA GLY A 29 -28.76 -9.17 28.30
C GLY A 29 -29.33 -7.87 27.77
N GLU A 30 -30.53 -7.92 27.36
CA GLU A 30 -31.72 -7.06 27.22
C GLU A 30 -31.67 -5.56 27.64
N ASN A 31 -32.26 -4.80 26.73
CA ASN A 31 -33.26 -3.71 26.83
C ASN A 31 -33.24 -2.69 28.00
N SER A 32 -33.22 -1.41 27.65
CA SER A 32 -34.42 -0.53 27.80
C SER A 32 -34.15 0.95 27.51
N ASN A 33 -35.12 1.52 26.85
CA ASN A 33 -35.55 2.88 26.55
C ASN A 33 -35.24 4.00 27.54
N ALA A 34 -35.13 5.20 26.98
CA ALA A 34 -35.84 6.48 27.23
C ALA A 34 -34.86 7.67 27.25
N SER A 35 -34.97 8.55 26.31
CA SER A 35 -35.81 9.76 26.21
C SER A 35 -35.20 11.02 26.83
N ALA A 36 -34.92 11.94 25.94
CA ALA A 36 -35.30 13.36 25.87
C ALA A 36 -34.69 14.46 26.79
N ALA A 37 -34.40 15.55 26.08
CA ALA A 37 -34.46 16.98 26.44
C ALA A 37 -33.26 17.51 27.25
N GLY A 38 -32.65 18.58 26.91
CA GLY A 38 -32.98 19.86 26.33
C GLY A 38 -32.00 20.90 26.75
N THR A 39 -31.62 21.77 25.84
CA THR A 39 -31.45 23.23 25.96
C THR A 39 -30.57 23.81 27.10
N GLN A 40 -29.51 24.52 26.80
CA GLN A 40 -29.45 25.98 26.68
C GLN A 40 -28.01 26.52 26.57
N ASN A 41 -27.90 27.58 25.80
CA ASN A 41 -26.83 28.53 25.65
C ASN A 41 -26.26 29.06 26.98
N GLU A 42 -24.96 29.32 26.98
CA GLU A 42 -24.45 30.56 27.59
C GLU A 42 -23.12 30.99 26.88
N THR A 43 -23.19 32.21 26.40
CA THR A 43 -22.13 33.02 25.84
C THR A 43 -21.32 33.61 27.01
N ALA A 44 -20.02 33.45 27.01
CA ALA A 44 -19.14 34.27 27.86
C ALA A 44 -17.93 34.72 27.05
N THR A 45 -17.95 35.98 26.70
CA THR A 45 -16.83 36.80 26.26
C THR A 45 -15.95 37.15 27.44
N VAL A 46 -14.65 36.88 27.40
CA VAL A 46 -13.65 37.57 28.19
C VAL A 46 -12.44 37.84 27.30
N GLN A 47 -12.10 39.12 27.26
CA GLN A 47 -10.93 39.68 26.61
C GLN A 47 -9.67 39.52 27.49
N ASP A 48 -8.55 39.36 26.75
CA ASP A 48 -7.27 40.09 26.85
C ASP A 48 -6.31 39.72 27.99
N GLU A 49 -5.15 39.33 27.64
CA GLU A 49 -3.86 40.02 27.64
C GLU A 49 -2.66 39.04 27.39
N SER A 50 -1.85 39.48 26.46
CA SER A 50 -0.55 39.06 26.00
C SER A 50 0.44 38.53 27.05
N THR A 51 1.22 37.51 26.66
CA THR A 51 2.70 37.64 26.62
C THR A 51 3.34 36.56 25.72
N ASP A 52 4.11 37.06 24.87
CA ASP A 52 5.15 36.62 23.99
C ASP A 52 5.97 35.41 24.48
N SER A 53 6.06 34.38 23.65
CA SER A 53 7.29 33.64 23.42
C SER A 53 7.22 32.90 22.09
N ASN A 54 7.74 33.56 21.11
CA ASN A 54 8.05 33.13 19.77
C ASN A 54 9.02 31.96 19.80
N THR A 55 8.58 30.77 19.40
CA THR A 55 9.47 29.74 18.84
C THR A 55 8.95 29.44 17.45
N ASP A 56 9.51 30.18 16.52
CA ASP A 56 9.36 30.06 15.09
C ASP A 56 9.92 28.70 14.64
N SER A 57 9.03 27.73 14.42
CA SER A 57 9.33 26.56 13.60
C SER A 57 8.78 26.85 12.19
N THR A 58 9.50 27.71 11.46
CA THR A 58 9.27 27.89 10.02
C THR A 58 9.59 26.57 9.32
N GLY A 59 8.55 25.77 9.09
CA GLY A 59 8.59 24.71 8.10
C GLY A 59 9.00 25.32 6.76
N SER A 60 10.07 24.81 6.16
CA SER A 60 10.54 25.27 4.87
C SER A 60 9.49 24.95 3.82
N THR A 61 8.80 25.95 3.32
CA THR A 61 7.82 25.82 2.23
C THR A 61 8.44 26.36 0.96
N THR A 62 8.56 25.54 -0.07
CA THR A 62 8.99 25.99 -1.40
C THR A 62 7.76 26.39 -2.20
N SER A 63 7.68 27.66 -2.60
CA SER A 63 6.62 28.16 -3.47
C SER A 63 7.02 28.02 -4.93
N LEU A 64 6.19 27.35 -5.72
CA LEU A 64 6.29 27.24 -7.17
C LEU A 64 5.12 28.02 -7.80
N VAL A 65 5.41 28.83 -8.78
CA VAL A 65 4.40 29.53 -9.58
C VAL A 65 4.39 28.87 -10.96
N GLN A 66 3.36 28.10 -11.22
CA GLN A 66 3.15 27.43 -12.49
C GLN A 66 1.79 27.86 -13.03
N ASP A 67 1.75 28.41 -14.23
CA ASP A 67 0.51 28.84 -14.93
C ASP A 67 -0.44 29.73 -14.10
N ASN A 68 0.11 30.69 -13.34
CA ASN A 68 -0.60 31.60 -12.41
C ASN A 68 -1.22 30.93 -11.16
N ARG A 69 -1.06 29.62 -10.97
CA ARG A 69 -1.44 28.94 -9.73
C ARG A 69 -0.41 29.17 -8.63
N VAL A 70 -0.87 29.31 -7.41
CA VAL A 70 -0.01 29.41 -6.22
C VAL A 70 -0.03 28.06 -5.51
N LEU A 71 1.12 27.39 -5.50
CA LEU A 71 1.29 26.08 -4.88
C LEU A 71 2.31 26.17 -3.75
N GLN A 72 1.91 25.78 -2.56
CA GLN A 72 2.80 25.63 -1.40
C GLN A 72 3.07 24.16 -1.15
N ILE A 73 4.33 23.74 -1.32
CA ILE A 73 4.73 22.35 -1.08
C ILE A 73 5.22 22.24 0.37
N PRO A 74 4.48 21.55 1.25
CA PRO A 74 4.90 21.35 2.64
C PRO A 74 6.05 20.35 2.72
N ASP A 75 6.82 20.42 3.80
CA ASP A 75 7.75 19.33 4.16
C ASP A 75 6.99 18.03 4.38
N ASP A 76 7.61 16.90 4.09
CA ASP A 76 6.95 15.58 4.11
C ASP A 76 6.31 15.23 5.46
N ASN A 77 6.84 15.75 6.58
CA ASN A 77 6.28 15.55 7.92
C ASN A 77 4.92 16.25 8.15
N TYR A 78 4.54 17.17 7.28
CA TYR A 78 3.30 17.96 7.41
C TYR A 78 2.29 17.66 6.31
N ARG A 79 2.51 16.59 5.53
CA ARG A 79 1.59 16.21 4.46
C ARG A 79 0.33 15.56 5.00
N THR A 80 -0.77 15.89 4.36
CA THR A 80 -2.05 15.20 4.55
C THR A 80 -2.19 14.15 3.45
N TYR A 81 -2.25 12.89 3.86
CA TYR A 81 -2.39 11.77 2.93
C TYR A 81 -3.83 11.32 2.82
N TYR A 82 -4.24 11.02 1.59
CA TYR A 82 -5.48 10.32 1.27
C TYR A 82 -5.13 8.87 0.88
N GLU A 83 -5.57 7.90 1.69
CA GLU A 83 -5.46 6.49 1.33
C GLU A 83 -6.51 6.16 0.28
N LEU A 84 -6.08 5.63 -0.88
CA LEU A 84 -6.90 5.46 -2.05
C LEU A 84 -6.91 4.00 -2.50
N PHE A 85 -8.10 3.39 -2.48
CA PHE A 85 -8.35 2.09 -3.07
C PHE A 85 -8.87 2.28 -4.49
N VAL A 86 -8.00 2.08 -5.49
CA VAL A 86 -8.29 2.36 -6.90
C VAL A 86 -9.56 1.65 -7.36
N TYR A 87 -9.72 0.37 -7.00
CA TYR A 87 -10.88 -0.47 -7.37
C TYR A 87 -12.24 0.20 -7.12
N SER A 88 -12.38 0.97 -6.06
CA SER A 88 -13.64 1.58 -5.63
C SER A 88 -13.67 3.10 -5.74
N PHE A 89 -12.62 3.74 -6.29
CA PHE A 89 -12.53 5.18 -6.26
C PHE A 89 -13.32 5.87 -7.38
N TYR A 90 -12.97 5.62 -8.65
CA TYR A 90 -13.70 6.14 -9.79
C TYR A 90 -13.45 5.28 -11.03
N ASP A 91 -14.53 4.85 -11.65
CA ASP A 91 -14.59 4.04 -12.86
C ASP A 91 -14.67 4.99 -14.07
N SER A 92 -13.62 5.04 -14.89
CA SER A 92 -13.54 5.97 -16.02
C SER A 92 -14.13 5.39 -17.32
N ASP A 93 -14.16 4.07 -17.44
CA ASP A 93 -14.57 3.38 -18.67
C ASP A 93 -15.95 2.68 -18.59
N GLY A 94 -16.53 2.60 -17.38
CA GLY A 94 -17.87 2.09 -17.14
C GLY A 94 -17.93 0.58 -17.00
N ASP A 95 -16.83 -0.08 -16.68
CA ASP A 95 -16.76 -1.53 -16.47
C ASP A 95 -17.19 -1.97 -15.06
N GLY A 96 -17.39 -1.03 -14.14
CA GLY A 96 -17.78 -1.26 -12.75
C GLY A 96 -16.60 -1.33 -11.78
N ILE A 97 -15.37 -1.09 -12.26
CA ILE A 97 -14.13 -1.13 -11.49
C ILE A 97 -13.44 0.23 -11.62
N GLY A 98 -13.01 0.80 -10.51
CA GLY A 98 -12.20 2.02 -10.53
C GLY A 98 -10.81 1.76 -11.11
N ASP A 99 -10.24 2.76 -11.76
CA ASP A 99 -8.98 2.66 -12.50
C ASP A 99 -8.10 3.91 -12.31
N LEU A 100 -6.85 3.85 -12.79
CA LEU A 100 -5.88 4.95 -12.67
C LEU A 100 -6.27 6.18 -13.50
N GLN A 101 -6.96 5.99 -14.63
CA GLN A 101 -7.51 7.09 -15.41
C GLN A 101 -8.61 7.81 -14.61
N GLY A 102 -9.43 7.07 -13.89
CA GLY A 102 -10.43 7.61 -12.97
C GLY A 102 -9.80 8.42 -11.83
N VAL A 103 -8.66 7.97 -11.30
CA VAL A 103 -7.90 8.76 -10.32
C VAL A 103 -7.41 10.07 -10.95
N LEU A 104 -6.85 10.02 -12.17
CA LEU A 104 -6.45 11.22 -12.93
C LEU A 104 -7.60 12.21 -13.11
N GLU A 105 -8.78 11.75 -13.49
CA GLU A 105 -9.97 12.59 -13.69
C GLU A 105 -10.49 13.24 -12.41
N LYS A 106 -10.11 12.69 -11.25
CA LYS A 106 -10.53 13.19 -9.92
C LYS A 106 -9.43 13.91 -9.16
N LEU A 107 -8.27 14.14 -9.76
CA LEU A 107 -7.19 14.86 -9.08
C LEU A 107 -7.61 16.26 -8.63
N ASP A 108 -8.39 16.99 -9.42
CA ASP A 108 -8.86 18.33 -9.03
C ASP A 108 -9.83 18.30 -7.84
N TYR A 109 -10.50 17.17 -7.56
CA TYR A 109 -11.26 16.98 -6.32
C TYR A 109 -10.33 16.76 -5.12
N LEU A 110 -9.21 16.06 -5.32
CA LEU A 110 -8.24 15.77 -4.27
C LEU A 110 -7.36 17.00 -3.98
N ASN A 111 -6.84 17.63 -5.04
CA ASN A 111 -6.06 18.85 -5.00
C ASN A 111 -5.98 19.43 -6.42
N ASP A 112 -6.49 20.65 -6.66
CA ASP A 112 -6.49 21.30 -7.96
C ASP A 112 -5.15 21.97 -8.31
N GLY A 113 -4.21 21.97 -7.35
CA GLY A 113 -2.89 22.57 -7.49
C GLY A 113 -2.88 24.08 -7.33
N ASP A 114 -3.91 24.68 -6.73
CA ASP A 114 -4.00 26.12 -6.47
C ASP A 114 -4.44 26.40 -5.02
N ASP A 115 -3.49 26.70 -4.15
CA ASP A 115 -3.73 27.00 -2.73
C ASP A 115 -4.54 28.30 -2.49
N THR A 116 -4.96 28.99 -3.54
CA THR A 116 -5.87 30.15 -3.43
C THR A 116 -7.34 29.79 -3.55
N THR A 117 -7.66 28.53 -3.89
CA THR A 117 -9.01 27.98 -3.92
C THR A 117 -9.31 27.17 -2.67
N ASP A 118 -10.59 26.84 -2.44
CA ASP A 118 -11.08 25.97 -1.37
C ASP A 118 -12.09 24.94 -1.92
N MET A 119 -11.96 24.61 -3.22
CA MET A 119 -12.92 23.77 -3.93
C MET A 119 -12.51 22.28 -3.96
N ASP A 120 -11.37 21.96 -3.40
CA ASP A 120 -10.81 20.62 -3.32
C ASP A 120 -10.62 20.14 -1.85
N LEU A 121 -10.01 18.97 -1.64
CA LEU A 121 -9.69 18.46 -0.31
C LEU A 121 -8.37 19.00 0.25
N GLY A 122 -7.55 19.69 -0.56
CA GLY A 122 -6.26 20.25 -0.17
C GLY A 122 -5.24 19.20 0.28
N ILE A 123 -5.37 17.92 -0.17
CA ILE A 123 -4.40 16.88 0.18
C ILE A 123 -3.10 17.09 -0.59
N ASN A 124 -2.01 16.69 0.00
CA ASN A 124 -0.69 16.80 -0.63
C ASN A 124 0.12 15.49 -0.59
N GLY A 125 -0.57 14.39 -0.34
CA GLY A 125 -0.08 13.02 -0.47
C GLY A 125 -1.20 12.05 -0.81
N ILE A 126 -0.91 11.04 -1.62
CA ILE A 126 -1.78 9.91 -1.90
C ILE A 126 -1.04 8.65 -1.47
N TRP A 127 -1.72 7.78 -0.74
CA TRP A 127 -1.29 6.41 -0.50
C TRP A 127 -2.16 5.50 -1.34
N LEU A 128 -1.60 4.99 -2.44
CA LEU A 128 -2.26 3.99 -3.26
C LEU A 128 -2.16 2.61 -2.60
N MET A 129 -3.29 1.99 -2.28
CA MET A 129 -3.35 0.55 -2.01
C MET A 129 -2.80 -0.21 -3.21
N PRO A 130 -2.44 -1.51 -3.09
CA PRO A 130 -1.73 -2.22 -4.15
C PRO A 130 -2.38 -2.07 -5.52
N VAL A 131 -1.57 -1.83 -6.54
CA VAL A 131 -1.99 -1.63 -7.94
C VAL A 131 -1.42 -2.68 -8.88
N MET A 132 -0.59 -3.59 -8.37
CA MET A 132 0.06 -4.64 -9.13
C MET A 132 -0.94 -5.72 -9.56
N PRO A 133 -0.63 -6.49 -10.64
CA PRO A 133 -1.41 -7.65 -11.04
C PRO A 133 -1.64 -8.64 -9.90
N SER A 134 -2.89 -9.09 -9.76
CA SER A 134 -3.34 -9.94 -8.67
C SER A 134 -4.55 -10.76 -9.09
N VAL A 135 -4.84 -11.85 -8.39
CA VAL A 135 -6.05 -12.66 -8.64
C VAL A 135 -7.25 -12.22 -7.83
N THR A 136 -7.05 -11.36 -6.82
CA THR A 136 -8.15 -10.83 -5.99
C THR A 136 -8.37 -9.33 -6.20
N TYR A 137 -9.57 -8.88 -5.83
CA TYR A 137 -9.96 -7.46 -5.98
C TYR A 137 -9.14 -6.50 -5.12
N HIS A 138 -8.63 -6.96 -3.97
CA HIS A 138 -7.86 -6.13 -3.05
C HIS A 138 -6.38 -5.98 -3.44
N LYS A 139 -5.91 -6.77 -4.40
CA LYS A 139 -4.57 -6.70 -5.01
C LYS A 139 -3.39 -7.01 -4.09
N TYR A 140 -3.61 -7.51 -2.86
CA TYR A 140 -2.51 -7.87 -1.96
C TYR A 140 -1.81 -9.18 -2.34
N ASP A 141 -2.44 -10.09 -3.09
CA ASP A 141 -1.85 -11.32 -3.61
C ASP A 141 -1.19 -11.09 -4.98
N THR A 142 -0.06 -10.42 -4.96
CA THR A 142 0.66 -9.97 -6.14
C THR A 142 1.18 -11.13 -6.99
N THR A 143 0.92 -11.07 -8.30
CA THR A 143 1.43 -12.04 -9.29
C THR A 143 2.58 -11.51 -10.14
N ASP A 144 2.77 -10.17 -10.17
CA ASP A 144 3.84 -9.47 -10.86
C ASP A 144 4.11 -8.14 -10.14
N TYR A 145 5.31 -7.97 -9.59
CA TYR A 145 5.64 -6.80 -8.77
C TYR A 145 6.07 -5.56 -9.58
N GLU A 146 6.34 -5.72 -10.87
CA GLU A 146 6.88 -4.65 -11.72
C GLU A 146 5.90 -4.23 -12.81
N ASN A 147 4.59 -4.38 -12.56
CA ASN A 147 3.55 -4.02 -13.53
C ASN A 147 2.32 -3.44 -12.84
N ILE A 148 1.45 -2.82 -13.62
CA ILE A 148 0.12 -2.37 -13.21
C ILE A 148 -0.90 -3.45 -13.59
N ASP A 149 -1.85 -3.72 -12.69
CA ASP A 149 -2.97 -4.61 -13.00
C ASP A 149 -3.74 -4.11 -14.22
N PRO A 150 -3.97 -4.96 -15.24
CA PRO A 150 -4.69 -4.55 -16.45
C PRO A 150 -6.09 -3.97 -16.21
N GLN A 151 -6.73 -4.29 -15.06
CA GLN A 151 -7.99 -3.67 -14.67
C GLN A 151 -7.83 -2.20 -14.24
N TYR A 152 -6.62 -1.80 -13.85
CA TYR A 152 -6.33 -0.44 -13.40
C TYR A 152 -5.68 0.42 -14.46
N GLY A 153 -5.15 -0.17 -15.54
CA GLY A 153 -4.49 0.54 -16.62
C GLY A 153 -3.11 -0.01 -16.95
N THR A 154 -2.18 0.88 -17.25
CA THR A 154 -0.82 0.53 -17.69
C THR A 154 0.24 1.30 -16.91
N LEU A 155 1.52 0.93 -17.09
CA LEU A 155 2.64 1.69 -16.54
C LEU A 155 2.68 3.13 -17.08
N GLU A 156 2.28 3.33 -18.33
CA GLU A 156 2.18 4.67 -18.93
C GLU A 156 1.12 5.51 -18.21
N THR A 157 -0.08 4.96 -17.97
CA THR A 157 -1.15 5.65 -17.22
C THR A 157 -0.70 5.96 -15.79
N PHE A 158 0.03 5.05 -15.16
CA PHE A 158 0.60 5.29 -13.83
C PHE A 158 1.63 6.43 -13.85
N GLN A 159 2.49 6.49 -14.86
CA GLN A 159 3.49 7.54 -15.03
C GLN A 159 2.83 8.91 -15.29
N GLU A 160 1.73 8.94 -16.06
CA GLU A 160 0.89 10.14 -16.24
C GLU A 160 0.30 10.60 -14.92
N LEU A 161 -0.21 9.66 -14.09
CA LEU A 161 -0.73 9.95 -12.76
C LEU A 161 0.36 10.53 -11.85
N LEU A 162 1.56 9.94 -11.82
CA LEU A 162 2.68 10.46 -11.04
C LEU A 162 3.03 11.89 -11.45
N THR A 163 3.12 12.15 -12.76
CA THR A 163 3.41 13.48 -13.30
C THR A 163 2.35 14.48 -12.85
N ALA A 164 1.07 14.14 -13.04
CA ALA A 164 -0.04 15.02 -12.66
C ALA A 164 -0.12 15.28 -11.14
N CYS A 165 0.23 14.27 -10.32
CA CYS A 165 0.34 14.42 -8.87
C CYS A 165 1.50 15.38 -8.50
N HIS A 166 2.67 15.17 -9.08
CA HIS A 166 3.85 15.98 -8.79
C HIS A 166 3.66 17.46 -9.21
N ASP A 167 2.99 17.71 -10.32
CA ASP A 167 2.64 19.05 -10.78
C ASP A 167 1.69 19.80 -9.81
N ARG A 168 0.97 19.06 -8.97
CA ARG A 168 0.10 19.58 -7.90
C ARG A 168 0.75 19.55 -6.51
N GLY A 169 2.03 19.20 -6.43
CA GLY A 169 2.73 19.05 -5.14
C GLY A 169 2.32 17.82 -4.34
N ILE A 170 1.55 16.90 -4.92
CA ILE A 170 1.11 15.66 -4.31
C ILE A 170 2.25 14.63 -4.39
N ARG A 171 2.60 14.01 -3.26
CA ARG A 171 3.46 12.82 -3.20
C ARG A 171 2.64 11.55 -3.28
N VAL A 172 3.16 10.54 -3.96
CA VAL A 172 2.50 9.24 -4.06
C VAL A 172 3.32 8.22 -3.27
N ILE A 173 2.64 7.50 -2.39
CA ILE A 173 3.13 6.29 -1.72
C ILE A 173 2.45 5.11 -2.39
N LEU A 174 3.24 4.13 -2.80
CA LEU A 174 2.75 2.87 -3.34
C LEU A 174 2.84 1.79 -2.26
N ASP A 175 1.71 1.12 -1.98
CA ASP A 175 1.69 -0.03 -1.06
C ASP A 175 2.34 -1.24 -1.75
N LEU A 176 3.40 -1.76 -1.14
CA LEU A 176 4.16 -2.89 -1.64
C LEU A 176 4.12 -4.04 -0.64
N ALA A 177 3.33 -5.09 -0.94
CA ALA A 177 3.21 -6.27 -0.11
C ALA A 177 4.47 -7.16 -0.23
N MET A 178 5.40 -7.02 0.72
CA MET A 178 6.66 -7.78 0.72
C MET A 178 6.62 -9.07 1.54
N ASN A 179 5.57 -9.28 2.35
CA ASN A 179 5.47 -10.43 3.26
C ASN A 179 5.18 -11.74 2.51
N HIS A 180 4.42 -11.68 1.44
CA HIS A 180 3.92 -12.82 0.69
C HIS A 180 3.74 -12.46 -0.77
N SER A 181 3.64 -13.46 -1.63
CA SER A 181 3.20 -13.30 -3.02
C SER A 181 1.83 -13.99 -3.22
N SER A 182 1.27 -13.91 -4.42
CA SER A 182 0.20 -14.81 -4.82
C SER A 182 0.72 -16.27 -4.95
N SER A 183 -0.14 -17.24 -4.66
CA SER A 183 0.11 -18.63 -5.08
C SER A 183 0.17 -18.79 -6.61
N SER A 184 -0.32 -17.80 -7.36
CA SER A 184 -0.20 -17.71 -8.82
C SER A 184 1.07 -16.98 -9.30
N HIS A 185 1.89 -16.45 -8.38
CA HIS A 185 3.15 -15.82 -8.74
C HIS A 185 4.12 -16.82 -9.38
N PRO A 186 4.86 -16.46 -10.45
CA PRO A 186 5.79 -17.38 -11.13
C PRO A 186 6.81 -18.03 -10.21
N TRP A 187 7.30 -17.34 -9.18
CA TRP A 187 8.22 -17.92 -8.20
C TRP A 187 7.59 -19.11 -7.45
N PHE A 188 6.35 -18.92 -6.93
CA PHE A 188 5.67 -19.99 -6.21
C PHE A 188 5.27 -21.12 -7.13
N GLN A 189 4.79 -20.84 -8.34
CA GLN A 189 4.40 -21.87 -9.29
C GLN A 189 5.57 -22.75 -9.68
N GLN A 190 6.75 -22.19 -9.96
CA GLN A 190 7.95 -22.96 -10.28
C GLN A 190 8.42 -23.82 -9.09
N ALA A 191 8.42 -23.28 -7.88
CA ALA A 191 8.72 -24.06 -6.67
C ALA A 191 7.73 -25.20 -6.49
N ALA A 192 6.43 -24.93 -6.63
CA ALA A 192 5.37 -25.93 -6.49
C ALA A 192 5.47 -27.05 -7.54
N GLU A 193 5.70 -26.71 -8.81
CA GLU A 193 5.88 -27.69 -9.89
C GLU A 193 7.12 -28.57 -9.64
N TYR A 194 8.23 -27.97 -9.23
CA TYR A 194 9.43 -28.69 -8.89
C TYR A 194 9.19 -29.69 -7.75
N LEU A 195 8.59 -29.25 -6.64
CA LEU A 195 8.28 -30.11 -5.50
C LEU A 195 7.34 -31.25 -5.86
N LYS A 196 6.36 -31.02 -6.76
CA LYS A 196 5.47 -32.06 -7.31
C LYS A 196 6.20 -33.09 -8.15
N SER A 197 7.29 -32.71 -8.80
CA SER A 197 8.09 -33.58 -9.66
C SER A 197 9.06 -34.49 -8.89
N LEU A 198 9.34 -34.16 -7.62
CA LEU A 198 10.30 -34.89 -6.83
C LEU A 198 9.82 -36.32 -6.51
N PRO A 199 10.71 -37.33 -6.57
CA PRO A 199 10.41 -38.66 -6.07
C PRO A 199 10.02 -38.64 -4.58
N GLU A 200 9.22 -39.61 -4.16
CA GLU A 200 8.85 -39.74 -2.75
C GLU A 200 10.10 -39.84 -1.87
N GLY A 201 10.15 -38.98 -0.85
CA GLY A 201 11.26 -38.94 0.11
C GLY A 201 12.48 -38.12 -0.37
N ALA A 202 12.50 -37.63 -1.61
CA ALA A 202 13.60 -36.77 -2.08
C ALA A 202 13.51 -35.37 -1.44
N GLU A 203 14.66 -34.83 -1.08
CA GLU A 203 14.77 -33.44 -0.64
C GLU A 203 14.94 -32.48 -1.83
N PRO A 204 14.41 -31.26 -1.76
CA PRO A 204 14.58 -30.27 -2.83
C PRO A 204 16.02 -29.80 -2.90
N ASP A 205 16.46 -29.49 -4.12
CA ASP A 205 17.77 -28.92 -4.43
C ASP A 205 17.59 -27.53 -5.06
N SER A 206 17.97 -26.50 -4.33
CA SER A 206 17.87 -25.11 -4.79
C SER A 206 18.79 -24.80 -5.97
N SER A 207 19.77 -25.64 -6.29
CA SER A 207 20.56 -25.51 -7.51
C SER A 207 19.76 -25.89 -8.77
N GLU A 208 18.74 -26.74 -8.64
CA GLU A 208 17.81 -27.10 -9.72
C GLU A 208 16.61 -26.13 -9.79
N CYS A 209 16.09 -25.70 -8.64
CA CYS A 209 15.01 -24.71 -8.54
C CYS A 209 15.26 -23.75 -7.38
N PRO A 210 15.82 -22.57 -7.64
CA PRO A 210 16.14 -21.59 -6.58
C PRO A 210 14.89 -21.11 -5.83
N TYR A 211 13.74 -21.15 -6.44
CA TYR A 211 12.50 -20.67 -5.84
C TYR A 211 11.98 -21.53 -4.67
N VAL A 212 12.50 -22.75 -4.47
CA VAL A 212 12.15 -23.53 -3.27
C VAL A 212 12.64 -22.87 -1.99
N ASP A 213 13.69 -22.04 -2.07
CA ASP A 213 14.24 -21.29 -0.94
C ASP A 213 13.58 -19.90 -0.79
N TYR A 214 12.71 -19.49 -1.74
CA TYR A 214 11.97 -18.24 -1.64
C TYR A 214 10.78 -18.30 -0.69
N TYR A 215 10.38 -19.53 -0.32
CA TYR A 215 9.26 -19.83 0.58
C TYR A 215 9.69 -20.84 1.64
N HIS A 216 8.89 -20.94 2.72
CA HIS A 216 9.10 -21.95 3.73
C HIS A 216 8.27 -23.18 3.43
N PHE A 217 8.91 -24.24 2.94
CA PHE A 217 8.27 -25.55 2.70
C PHE A 217 8.62 -26.54 3.83
N SER A 218 7.68 -27.42 4.16
CA SER A 218 7.84 -28.46 5.19
C SER A 218 7.06 -29.74 4.80
N ARG A 219 7.56 -30.90 5.19
CA ARG A 219 6.79 -32.16 5.13
C ARG A 219 5.90 -32.35 6.34
N GLU A 220 6.08 -31.57 7.38
CA GLU A 220 5.28 -31.61 8.59
C GLU A 220 4.34 -30.41 8.62
N TYR A 221 3.06 -30.67 8.92
CA TYR A 221 2.09 -29.60 9.11
C TYR A 221 2.49 -28.72 10.30
N GLN A 222 2.44 -27.43 10.11
CA GLN A 222 2.64 -26.40 11.14
C GLN A 222 1.46 -25.43 11.14
N GLY A 223 1.19 -24.78 12.28
CA GLY A 223 0.16 -23.73 12.34
C GLY A 223 0.49 -22.58 11.40
N GLY A 224 -0.46 -22.19 10.54
CA GLY A 224 -0.27 -21.17 9.51
C GLY A 224 0.33 -21.70 8.20
N TYR A 225 0.40 -23.03 8.03
CA TYR A 225 0.82 -23.68 6.80
C TYR A 225 -0.38 -24.25 6.04
N ALA A 226 -0.37 -24.12 4.73
CA ALA A 226 -1.30 -24.76 3.80
C ALA A 226 -0.65 -25.98 3.13
N GLN A 227 -1.45 -26.97 2.75
CA GLN A 227 -0.95 -28.11 2.01
C GLN A 227 -0.77 -27.76 0.53
N LEU A 228 0.37 -28.15 -0.04
CA LEU A 228 0.58 -28.11 -1.49
C LEU A 228 -0.14 -29.29 -2.13
N ASP A 229 -1.21 -29.02 -2.84
CA ASP A 229 -2.11 -30.02 -3.42
C ASP A 229 -1.38 -31.13 -4.18
N GLY A 230 -1.76 -32.37 -3.88
CA GLY A 230 -1.21 -33.56 -4.54
C GLY A 230 0.18 -33.97 -4.04
N THR A 231 0.68 -33.38 -2.97
CA THR A 231 1.99 -33.68 -2.39
C THR A 231 1.92 -33.90 -0.88
N ALA A 232 3.05 -34.33 -0.28
CA ALA A 232 3.24 -34.34 1.16
C ALA A 232 3.85 -33.05 1.71
N TRP A 233 3.96 -32.01 0.88
CA TRP A 233 4.52 -30.72 1.25
C TRP A 233 3.47 -29.76 1.77
N TYR A 234 3.88 -28.93 2.71
CA TYR A 234 3.17 -27.77 3.24
C TYR A 234 4.03 -26.52 3.01
N TYR A 235 3.40 -25.36 2.87
CA TYR A 235 4.06 -24.06 2.76
C TYR A 235 3.46 -23.05 3.73
N GLU A 236 4.26 -22.13 4.22
CA GLU A 236 3.79 -21.06 5.09
C GLU A 236 2.83 -20.13 4.34
N ALA A 237 1.64 -19.88 4.93
CA ALA A 237 0.59 -19.04 4.36
C ALA A 237 -0.30 -18.53 5.49
N ARG A 238 0.18 -17.53 6.24
CA ARG A 238 -0.46 -17.07 7.47
C ARG A 238 -1.74 -16.29 7.25
N PHE A 239 -1.85 -15.59 6.11
CA PHE A 239 -3.05 -14.85 5.77
C PHE A 239 -4.11 -15.75 5.16
N TRP A 240 -3.72 -16.49 4.15
CA TRP A 240 -4.59 -17.34 3.36
C TRP A 240 -3.73 -18.26 2.49
N ASP A 241 -4.21 -19.45 2.16
CA ASP A 241 -3.51 -20.45 1.33
C ASP A 241 -3.18 -19.96 -0.10
N GLY A 242 -3.91 -18.94 -0.60
CA GLY A 242 -3.57 -18.22 -1.83
C GLY A 242 -2.44 -17.19 -1.70
N MET A 243 -1.91 -16.96 -0.49
CA MET A 243 -0.84 -15.99 -0.18
C MET A 243 0.33 -16.67 0.53
N PRO A 244 1.17 -17.43 -0.17
CA PRO A 244 2.37 -18.02 0.42
C PRO A 244 3.34 -16.97 0.93
N ASP A 245 3.75 -17.11 2.21
CA ASP A 245 4.69 -16.20 2.86
C ASP A 245 6.09 -16.36 2.26
N LEU A 246 6.74 -15.23 1.98
CA LEU A 246 8.08 -15.18 1.42
C LEU A 246 9.14 -15.36 2.52
N ASN A 247 10.20 -16.08 2.20
CA ASN A 247 11.36 -16.25 3.05
C ASN A 247 12.28 -15.01 3.00
N LEU A 248 11.97 -13.99 3.79
CA LEU A 248 12.78 -12.77 3.87
C LEU A 248 14.14 -12.97 4.55
N GLU A 249 14.43 -14.16 5.13
CA GLU A 249 15.77 -14.51 5.58
C GLU A 249 16.71 -14.85 4.40
N ASN A 250 16.12 -15.26 3.26
CA ASN A 250 16.86 -15.50 2.03
C ASN A 250 17.33 -14.19 1.39
N GLU A 251 18.63 -14.08 1.18
CA GLU A 251 19.25 -12.89 0.57
C GLU A 251 18.77 -12.65 -0.87
N ALA A 252 18.49 -13.72 -1.63
CA ALA A 252 18.00 -13.58 -2.99
C ALA A 252 16.61 -12.93 -3.03
N VAL A 253 15.70 -13.31 -2.12
CA VAL A 253 14.37 -12.67 -1.99
C VAL A 253 14.52 -11.18 -1.66
N ARG A 254 15.41 -10.82 -0.73
CA ARG A 254 15.64 -9.40 -0.40
C ARG A 254 16.16 -8.61 -1.59
N ARG A 255 17.05 -9.20 -2.41
CA ARG A 255 17.58 -8.56 -3.62
C ARG A 255 16.51 -8.36 -4.68
N GLU A 256 15.57 -9.29 -4.82
CA GLU A 256 14.41 -9.08 -5.71
C GLU A 256 13.64 -7.84 -5.28
N PHE A 257 13.33 -7.70 -3.99
CA PHE A 257 12.62 -6.52 -3.50
C PHE A 257 13.43 -5.23 -3.56
N GLU A 258 14.76 -5.28 -3.47
CA GLU A 258 15.61 -4.13 -3.74
C GLU A 258 15.47 -3.67 -5.22
N GLN A 259 15.43 -4.63 -6.17
CA GLN A 259 15.24 -4.33 -7.60
C GLN A 259 13.83 -3.81 -7.90
N ILE A 260 12.80 -4.45 -7.32
CA ILE A 260 11.40 -4.01 -7.41
C ILE A 260 11.24 -2.59 -6.86
N ALA A 261 11.86 -2.29 -5.71
CA ALA A 261 11.83 -0.94 -5.15
C ALA A 261 12.54 0.07 -6.06
N ASP A 262 13.70 -0.27 -6.61
CA ASP A 262 14.41 0.58 -7.57
C ASP A 262 13.58 0.83 -8.83
N PHE A 263 12.88 -0.19 -9.34
CA PHE A 263 11.98 -0.06 -10.49
C PHE A 263 10.91 1.02 -10.25
N TRP A 264 10.19 0.95 -9.12
CA TRP A 264 9.14 1.92 -8.81
C TRP A 264 9.69 3.32 -8.45
N LEU A 265 10.88 3.40 -7.86
CA LEU A 265 11.52 4.66 -7.50
C LEU A 265 12.17 5.38 -8.69
N ASP A 266 12.44 4.68 -9.77
CA ASP A 266 13.01 5.26 -11.00
C ASP A 266 11.94 5.84 -11.94
N MET A 267 10.63 5.61 -11.65
CA MET A 267 9.48 6.23 -12.34
C MET A 267 9.21 7.64 -11.86
#